data_06cbd75b9a8d1db1f3e86cdbb4cd3a25
#
_entry.id   06cbd75b9a8d1db1f3e86cdbb4cd3a25
#
_cell.length_a   1.000
_cell.length_b   1.000
_cell.length_c   1.000
_cell.angle_alpha   90.00
_cell.angle_beta   90.00
_cell.angle_gamma   90.00
#
_symmetry.space_group_name_H-M   'P 1'
#
loop_
_entity.id
_entity.type
_entity.pdbx_description
1 polymer ?
#
loop_
_entity_poly.entity_id
_entity_poly.type
_entity_poly.pdbx_seq_one_letter_code
_entity_poly.pdbx_strand_id
1 'polypeptide(L)'
;MIIASAFGVGTMMLVFYTDIKNIPIDVYEAASIDGAGPARKFFSITLPIITPTILFNLITSIISSFQQVTLVMLLTGGGPLKSTYFYGLYTYNNAFKHHKLGYASANAWVMFIIIMILTALVFKSSSTWVFYETEARNSGAKKTKKKKGGRK
;
A
#
# COMPACT_ATOMS: atom_id res chain seq x y z
N MET A 1 -0.40 2.22 -22.03
CA MET A 1 -0.78 1.67 -20.71
C MET A 1 -0.34 2.58 -19.57
N ILE A 2 0.95 2.95 -19.46
CA ILE A 2 1.47 3.81 -18.36
C ILE A 2 0.72 5.15 -18.24
N ILE A 3 0.48 5.84 -19.36
CA ILE A 3 -0.26 7.12 -19.35
C ILE A 3 -1.71 6.93 -18.86
N ALA A 4 -2.38 5.85 -19.25
CA ALA A 4 -3.75 5.58 -18.84
C ALA A 4 -3.85 5.21 -17.34
N SER A 5 -2.84 4.50 -16.79
CA SER A 5 -2.80 4.20 -15.35
C SER A 5 -2.49 5.44 -14.50
N ALA A 6 -1.84 6.47 -15.07
CA ALA A 6 -1.57 7.72 -14.38
C ALA A 6 -2.86 8.48 -13.98
N PHE A 7 -3.95 8.32 -14.73
CA PHE A 7 -5.25 8.90 -14.35
C PHE A 7 -5.83 8.31 -13.06
N GLY A 8 -5.43 7.09 -12.69
CA GLY A 8 -5.84 6.45 -11.43
C GLY A 8 -5.13 6.96 -10.17
N VAL A 9 -4.05 7.74 -10.31
CA VAL A 9 -3.24 8.23 -9.19
C VAL A 9 -4.00 9.22 -8.31
N GLY A 10 -5.03 9.90 -8.85
CA GLY A 10 -5.80 10.90 -8.10
C GLY A 10 -6.41 10.37 -6.80
N THR A 11 -6.95 9.16 -6.79
CA THR A 11 -7.51 8.54 -5.59
C THR A 11 -6.45 8.31 -4.51
N MET A 12 -5.27 7.81 -4.90
CA MET A 12 -4.15 7.63 -3.96
C MET A 12 -3.66 8.97 -3.41
N MET A 13 -3.59 10.01 -4.26
CA MET A 13 -3.19 11.35 -3.83
C MET A 13 -4.12 11.90 -2.75
N LEU A 14 -5.45 11.70 -2.89
CA LEU A 14 -6.43 12.14 -1.89
C LEU A 14 -6.24 11.40 -0.55
N VAL A 15 -5.95 10.12 -0.56
CA VAL A 15 -5.69 9.34 0.66
C VAL A 15 -4.45 9.88 1.39
N PHE A 16 -3.33 10.07 0.70
CA PHE A 16 -2.13 10.65 1.29
C PHE A 16 -2.34 12.08 1.79
N TYR A 17 -3.06 12.90 1.03
CA TYR A 17 -3.39 14.25 1.43
C TYR A 17 -4.19 14.28 2.74
N THR A 18 -5.18 13.40 2.86
CA THR A 18 -6.01 13.30 4.08
C THR A 18 -5.17 12.89 5.27
N ASP A 19 -4.27 11.91 5.13
CA ASP A 19 -3.43 11.45 6.21
C ASP A 19 -2.42 12.51 6.65
N ILE A 20 -1.81 13.23 5.72
CA ILE A 20 -0.91 14.34 6.07
C ILE A 20 -1.68 15.44 6.81
N LYS A 21 -2.92 15.72 6.41
CA LYS A 21 -3.78 16.70 7.10
C LYS A 21 -4.20 16.28 8.51
N ASN A 22 -4.27 14.99 8.77
CA ASN A 22 -4.62 14.44 10.08
C ASN A 22 -3.46 14.49 11.09
N ILE A 23 -2.23 14.81 10.67
CA ILE A 23 -1.10 14.98 11.59
C ILE A 23 -1.33 16.24 12.42
N PRO A 24 -1.32 16.16 13.78
CA PRO A 24 -1.52 17.31 14.65
C PRO A 24 -0.48 18.41 14.39
N ILE A 25 -0.94 19.64 14.31
CA ILE A 25 -0.08 20.80 14.04
C ILE A 25 0.97 20.99 15.13
N ASP A 26 0.61 20.66 16.37
CA ASP A 26 1.48 20.77 17.55
C ASP A 26 2.81 20.04 17.37
N VAL A 27 2.81 18.91 16.64
CA VAL A 27 4.03 18.13 16.34
C VAL A 27 4.98 18.93 15.45
N TYR A 28 4.42 19.65 14.47
CA TYR A 28 5.21 20.50 13.58
C TYR A 28 5.71 21.77 14.26
N GLU A 29 4.90 22.33 15.18
CA GLU A 29 5.28 23.51 15.98
C GLU A 29 6.41 23.17 16.95
N ALA A 30 6.31 22.06 17.69
CA ALA A 30 7.38 21.58 18.55
C ALA A 30 8.70 21.38 17.79
N ALA A 31 8.64 20.73 16.62
CA ALA A 31 9.80 20.54 15.75
C ALA A 31 10.36 21.88 15.22
N SER A 32 9.50 22.92 15.08
CA SER A 32 9.96 24.26 14.68
C SER A 32 10.75 24.94 15.77
N ILE A 33 10.31 24.79 17.03
CA ILE A 33 11.00 25.31 18.21
C ILE A 33 12.38 24.65 18.35
N ASP A 34 12.46 23.34 18.06
CA ASP A 34 13.72 22.57 18.03
C ASP A 34 14.63 22.91 16.84
N GLY A 35 14.26 23.90 16.00
CA GLY A 35 15.05 24.33 14.86
C GLY A 35 15.05 23.35 13.67
N ALA A 36 14.10 22.42 13.61
CA ALA A 36 14.02 21.48 12.50
C ALA A 36 13.57 22.18 11.18
N GLY A 37 14.43 22.12 10.16
CA GLY A 37 14.10 22.59 8.82
C GLY A 37 13.03 21.73 8.13
N PRO A 38 12.43 22.20 7.01
CA PRO A 38 11.33 21.54 6.32
C PRO A 38 11.65 20.10 5.87
N ALA A 39 12.84 19.86 5.37
CA ALA A 39 13.29 18.52 4.97
C ALA A 39 13.35 17.58 6.18
N ARG A 40 13.88 18.02 7.31
CA ARG A 40 13.97 17.23 8.53
C ARG A 40 12.57 16.89 9.08
N LYS A 41 11.63 17.84 9.05
CA LYS A 41 10.23 17.60 9.43
C LYS A 41 9.59 16.55 8.53
N PHE A 42 9.81 16.60 7.21
CA PHE A 42 9.27 15.63 6.28
C PHE A 42 9.78 14.22 6.56
N PHE A 43 11.10 14.01 6.63
CA PHE A 43 11.67 12.67 6.80
C PHE A 43 11.53 12.11 8.21
N SER A 44 11.52 12.95 9.25
CA SER A 44 11.49 12.50 10.65
C SER A 44 10.10 12.49 11.29
N ILE A 45 9.12 13.22 10.72
CA ILE A 45 7.77 13.33 11.28
C ILE A 45 6.76 12.82 10.25
N THR A 46 6.63 13.50 9.11
CA THR A 46 5.57 13.21 8.14
C THR A 46 5.69 11.79 7.59
N LEU A 47 6.85 11.44 7.07
CA LEU A 47 7.06 10.14 6.42
C LEU A 47 6.83 8.95 7.36
N PRO A 48 7.35 8.91 8.60
CA PRO A 48 7.07 7.81 9.53
C PRO A 48 5.59 7.69 9.90
N ILE A 49 4.88 8.80 10.10
CA ILE A 49 3.46 8.79 10.49
C ILE A 49 2.58 8.23 9.36
N ILE A 50 2.89 8.52 8.10
CA ILE A 50 2.11 8.02 6.96
C ILE A 50 2.55 6.62 6.46
N THR A 51 3.56 5.99 7.09
CA THR A 51 4.02 4.65 6.67
C THR A 51 2.94 3.57 6.65
N PRO A 52 1.95 3.52 7.58
CA PRO A 52 0.86 2.55 7.49
C PRO A 52 0.03 2.72 6.21
N THR A 53 -0.22 3.96 5.80
CA THR A 53 -0.95 4.27 4.57
C THR A 53 -0.15 3.93 3.33
N ILE A 54 1.17 4.15 3.36
CA ILE A 54 2.07 3.70 2.28
C ILE A 54 1.97 2.18 2.14
N LEU A 55 2.03 1.43 3.25
CA LEU A 55 1.90 -0.03 3.24
C LEU A 55 0.56 -0.47 2.66
N PHE A 56 -0.55 0.12 3.12
CA PHE A 56 -1.89 -0.18 2.61
C PHE A 56 -2.01 0.05 1.10
N ASN A 57 -1.55 1.23 0.63
CA ASN A 57 -1.58 1.56 -0.79
C ASN A 57 -0.67 0.65 -1.62
N LEU A 58 0.50 0.25 -1.10
CA LEU A 58 1.41 -0.67 -1.76
C LEU A 58 0.74 -2.03 -1.98
N ILE A 59 0.13 -2.59 -0.94
CA ILE A 59 -0.57 -3.89 -1.01
C ILE A 59 -1.73 -3.81 -2.01
N THR A 60 -2.55 -2.76 -1.91
CA THR A 60 -3.69 -2.56 -2.81
C THR A 60 -3.24 -2.41 -4.26
N SER A 61 -2.13 -1.72 -4.51
CA SER A 61 -1.55 -1.56 -5.85
C SER A 61 -1.02 -2.87 -6.41
N ILE A 62 -0.38 -3.71 -5.59
CA ILE A 62 0.05 -5.05 -6.00
C ILE A 62 -1.16 -5.87 -6.45
N ILE A 63 -2.20 -5.96 -5.62
CA ILE A 63 -3.42 -6.70 -5.94
C ILE A 63 -4.05 -6.20 -7.24
N SER A 64 -4.23 -4.89 -7.36
CA SER A 64 -4.85 -4.24 -8.53
C SER A 64 -4.05 -4.46 -9.80
N SER A 65 -2.72 -4.44 -9.74
CA SER A 65 -1.85 -4.69 -10.91
C SER A 65 -2.06 -6.07 -11.51
N PHE A 66 -2.23 -7.10 -10.69
CA PHE A 66 -2.48 -8.46 -11.17
C PHE A 66 -3.90 -8.65 -11.72
N GLN A 67 -4.87 -7.90 -11.19
CA GLN A 67 -6.29 -8.00 -11.56
C GLN A 67 -6.70 -7.08 -12.71
N GLN A 68 -5.77 -6.35 -13.31
CA GLN A 68 -6.04 -5.44 -14.43
C GLN A 68 -6.47 -6.22 -15.67
N VAL A 69 -7.76 -6.25 -15.94
CA VAL A 69 -8.34 -6.87 -17.16
C VAL A 69 -8.98 -5.82 -18.04
N THR A 70 -9.87 -5.00 -17.45
CA THR A 70 -10.73 -4.08 -18.20
C THR A 70 -9.93 -3.05 -19.00
N LEU A 71 -8.95 -2.41 -18.39
CA LEU A 71 -8.13 -1.39 -19.05
C LEU A 71 -7.35 -1.98 -20.22
N VAL A 72 -6.75 -3.16 -20.01
CA VAL A 72 -5.98 -3.85 -21.06
C VAL A 72 -6.87 -4.28 -22.21
N MET A 73 -8.05 -4.82 -21.90
CA MET A 73 -9.00 -5.29 -22.88
C MET A 73 -9.53 -4.14 -23.76
N LEU A 74 -9.85 -2.99 -23.15
CA LEU A 74 -10.40 -1.84 -23.87
C LEU A 74 -9.36 -1.08 -24.68
N LEU A 75 -8.14 -0.91 -24.17
CA LEU A 75 -7.12 -0.09 -24.84
C LEU A 75 -6.32 -0.86 -25.89
N THR A 76 -5.93 -2.09 -25.62
CA THR A 76 -4.97 -2.82 -26.45
C THR A 76 -5.43 -4.21 -26.86
N GLY A 77 -6.44 -4.78 -26.19
CA GLY A 77 -6.86 -6.16 -26.41
C GLY A 77 -5.74 -7.20 -26.22
N GLY A 78 -4.63 -6.80 -25.56
CA GLY A 78 -3.42 -7.61 -25.39
C GLY A 78 -2.33 -7.37 -26.46
N GLY A 79 -2.57 -6.46 -27.43
CA GLY A 79 -1.63 -6.14 -28.52
C GLY A 79 -0.60 -5.05 -28.16
N PRO A 80 0.38 -4.75 -29.05
CA PRO A 80 0.78 -5.57 -30.20
C PRO A 80 1.58 -6.80 -29.76
N LEU A 81 1.54 -7.87 -30.53
CA LEU A 81 2.32 -9.12 -30.34
C LEU A 81 2.24 -9.70 -28.90
N LYS A 82 1.09 -9.56 -28.22
CA LYS A 82 0.84 -9.97 -26.83
C LYS A 82 1.70 -9.23 -25.78
N SER A 83 2.29 -8.10 -26.12
CA SER A 83 3.16 -7.33 -25.18
C SER A 83 2.41 -6.78 -23.96
N THR A 84 1.10 -6.61 -24.07
CA THR A 84 0.22 -6.19 -22.96
C THR A 84 -0.73 -7.30 -22.51
N TYR A 85 -0.39 -8.58 -22.80
CA TYR A 85 -1.22 -9.72 -22.46
C TYR A 85 -0.96 -10.19 -21.02
N PHE A 86 -1.55 -9.49 -20.06
CA PHE A 86 -1.39 -9.79 -18.64
C PHE A 86 -2.14 -11.07 -18.22
N TYR A 87 -1.72 -11.63 -17.10
CA TYR A 87 -2.28 -12.87 -16.57
C TYR A 87 -3.79 -12.80 -16.32
N GLY A 88 -4.30 -11.67 -15.85
CA GLY A 88 -5.74 -11.43 -15.69
C GLY A 88 -6.50 -11.55 -17.01
N LEU A 89 -5.99 -10.93 -18.10
CA LEU A 89 -6.59 -11.03 -19.42
C LEU A 89 -6.51 -12.46 -19.99
N TYR A 90 -5.41 -13.17 -19.74
CA TYR A 90 -5.26 -14.57 -20.10
C TYR A 90 -6.33 -15.45 -19.43
N THR A 91 -6.53 -15.28 -18.13
CA THR A 91 -7.55 -16.01 -17.37
C THR A 91 -8.96 -15.68 -17.87
N TYR A 92 -9.24 -14.41 -18.11
CA TYR A 92 -10.52 -13.95 -18.67
C TYR A 92 -10.80 -14.57 -20.06
N ASN A 93 -9.84 -14.56 -20.97
CA ASN A 93 -10.02 -15.14 -22.30
C ASN A 93 -10.24 -16.66 -22.24
N ASN A 94 -9.56 -17.38 -21.35
CA ASN A 94 -9.81 -18.81 -21.18
C ASN A 94 -11.21 -19.09 -20.63
N ALA A 95 -11.71 -18.27 -19.71
CA ALA A 95 -13.06 -18.42 -19.17
C ALA A 95 -14.14 -18.15 -20.22
N PHE A 96 -14.07 -16.97 -20.86
CA PHE A 96 -15.19 -16.42 -21.63
C PHE A 96 -15.04 -16.60 -23.16
N LYS A 97 -13.82 -16.49 -23.73
CA LYS A 97 -13.61 -16.72 -25.18
C LYS A 97 -13.45 -18.19 -25.52
N HIS A 98 -12.75 -18.94 -24.68
CA HIS A 98 -12.47 -20.36 -24.96
C HIS A 98 -13.40 -21.31 -24.20
N HIS A 99 -14.32 -20.78 -23.38
CA HIS A 99 -15.28 -21.55 -22.58
C HIS A 99 -14.66 -22.64 -21.69
N LYS A 100 -13.39 -22.45 -21.27
CA LYS A 100 -12.64 -23.37 -20.42
C LYS A 100 -12.71 -22.93 -18.95
N LEU A 101 -13.92 -22.92 -18.37
CA LEU A 101 -14.15 -22.41 -17.01
C LEU A 101 -13.30 -23.11 -15.94
N GLY A 102 -13.19 -24.45 -16.00
CA GLY A 102 -12.37 -25.20 -15.04
C GLY A 102 -10.90 -24.83 -15.08
N TYR A 103 -10.35 -24.62 -16.31
CA TYR A 103 -8.97 -24.18 -16.47
C TYR A 103 -8.77 -22.73 -16.00
N ALA A 104 -9.72 -21.84 -16.30
CA ALA A 104 -9.68 -20.46 -15.83
C ALA A 104 -9.76 -20.37 -14.31
N SER A 105 -10.57 -21.22 -13.67
CA SER A 105 -10.63 -21.31 -12.20
C SER A 105 -9.31 -21.78 -11.59
N ALA A 106 -8.64 -22.76 -12.19
CA ALA A 106 -7.31 -23.18 -11.75
C ALA A 106 -6.28 -22.04 -11.87
N ASN A 107 -6.31 -21.28 -12.98
CA ASN A 107 -5.45 -20.10 -13.17
C ASN A 107 -5.72 -19.02 -12.11
N ALA A 108 -6.99 -18.79 -11.75
CA ALA A 108 -7.35 -17.84 -10.71
C ALA A 108 -6.77 -18.25 -9.33
N TRP A 109 -6.76 -19.55 -9.01
CA TRP A 109 -6.11 -20.07 -7.80
C TRP A 109 -4.59 -19.85 -7.81
N VAL A 110 -3.94 -20.10 -8.93
CA VAL A 110 -2.49 -19.83 -9.07
C VAL A 110 -2.21 -18.34 -8.86
N MET A 111 -3.00 -17.46 -9.48
CA MET A 111 -2.87 -16.02 -9.30
C MET A 111 -3.07 -15.60 -7.83
N PHE A 112 -4.06 -16.16 -7.16
CA PHE A 112 -4.31 -15.91 -5.74
C PHE A 112 -3.11 -16.29 -4.87
N ILE A 113 -2.51 -17.46 -5.08
CA ILE A 113 -1.33 -17.92 -4.33
C ILE A 113 -0.15 -16.97 -4.55
N ILE A 114 0.10 -16.54 -5.79
CA ILE A 114 1.17 -15.58 -6.10
C ILE A 114 0.96 -14.26 -5.37
N ILE A 115 -0.24 -13.68 -5.45
CA ILE A 115 -0.58 -12.43 -4.76
C ILE A 115 -0.44 -12.60 -3.25
N MET A 116 -0.89 -13.72 -2.69
CA MET A 116 -0.79 -14.01 -1.25
C MET A 116 0.67 -14.06 -0.80
N ILE A 117 1.55 -14.73 -1.55
CA ILE A 117 2.98 -14.79 -1.24
C ILE A 117 3.61 -13.39 -1.29
N LEU A 118 3.35 -12.62 -2.35
CA LEU A 118 3.87 -11.26 -2.47
C LEU A 118 3.39 -10.36 -1.33
N THR A 119 2.10 -10.42 -1.00
CA THR A 119 1.53 -9.67 0.11
C THR A 119 2.14 -10.06 1.45
N ALA A 120 2.32 -11.37 1.69
CA ALA A 120 2.97 -11.86 2.91
C ALA A 120 4.44 -11.38 3.03
N LEU A 121 5.18 -11.33 1.92
CA LEU A 121 6.54 -10.78 1.88
C LEU A 121 6.56 -9.29 2.22
N VAL A 122 5.63 -8.51 1.68
CA VAL A 122 5.48 -7.09 2.00
C VAL A 122 5.15 -6.90 3.48
N PHE A 123 4.22 -7.66 4.04
CA PHE A 123 3.90 -7.61 5.48
C PHE A 123 5.10 -7.99 6.35
N LYS A 124 5.83 -9.03 6.00
CA LYS A 124 7.04 -9.43 6.73
C LYS A 124 8.10 -8.32 6.72
N SER A 125 8.25 -7.63 5.60
CA SER A 125 9.16 -6.47 5.49
C SER A 125 8.66 -5.26 6.25
N SER A 126 7.34 -5.08 6.38
CA SER A 126 6.73 -3.88 6.98
C SER A 126 7.03 -3.74 8.48
N SER A 127 7.20 -4.83 9.19
CA SER A 127 7.49 -4.81 10.63
C SER A 127 8.76 -4.02 11.00
N THR A 128 9.65 -3.78 10.03
CA THR A 128 10.92 -3.09 10.25
C THR A 128 10.83 -1.57 9.98
N TRP A 129 9.90 -1.11 9.14
CA TRP A 129 9.86 0.28 8.69
C TRP A 129 8.50 0.99 8.86
N VAL A 130 7.44 0.23 9.20
CA VAL A 130 6.12 0.81 9.46
C VAL A 130 6.02 1.20 10.93
N PHE A 131 5.76 2.48 11.17
CA PHE A 131 5.58 3.04 12.51
C PHE A 131 4.10 2.99 12.90
N TYR A 132 3.76 2.18 13.92
CA TYR A 132 2.43 2.14 14.49
C TYR A 132 2.38 3.01 15.74
N GLU A 133 1.63 4.09 15.72
CA GLU A 133 1.46 5.04 16.85
C GLU A 133 0.97 4.37 18.13
N THR A 134 0.26 3.26 18.03
CA THR A 134 -0.25 2.46 19.15
C THR A 134 0.88 1.88 20.01
N GLU A 135 2.03 1.53 19.44
CA GLU A 135 3.17 1.02 20.21
C GLU A 135 3.87 2.11 21.02
N ALA A 136 3.94 3.32 20.50
CA ALA A 136 4.50 4.47 21.22
C ALA A 136 3.66 4.80 22.47
N ARG A 137 2.34 4.74 22.35
CA ARG A 137 1.41 4.98 23.48
C ARG A 137 1.51 3.91 24.56
N ASN A 138 1.67 2.64 24.19
CA ASN A 138 1.83 1.54 25.13
C ASN A 138 3.21 1.54 25.82
N SER A 139 4.26 1.94 25.13
CA SER A 139 5.61 2.09 25.70
C SER A 139 5.66 3.25 26.72
N GLY A 140 4.97 4.35 26.46
CA GLY A 140 4.82 5.48 27.38
C GLY A 140 4.04 5.09 28.65
N ALA A 141 2.95 4.37 28.50
CA ALA A 141 2.12 3.91 29.62
C ALA A 141 2.84 2.90 30.53
N LYS A 142 3.66 2.00 29.95
CA LYS A 142 4.51 1.07 30.74
C LYS A 142 5.59 1.79 31.54
N LYS A 143 6.23 2.83 30.99
CA LYS A 143 7.25 3.62 31.70
C LYS A 143 6.65 4.39 32.87
N THR A 144 5.44 4.93 32.73
CA THR A 144 4.76 5.69 33.81
C THR A 144 4.32 4.78 34.96
N LYS A 145 3.85 3.55 34.69
CA LYS A 145 3.50 2.55 35.70
C LYS A 145 4.71 2.07 36.49
N LYS A 146 5.86 1.87 35.83
CA LYS A 146 7.09 1.43 36.51
C LYS A 146 7.67 2.50 37.42
N LYS A 147 7.48 3.78 37.10
CA LYS A 147 7.93 4.91 37.93
C LYS A 147 7.06 5.15 39.18
N LYS A 148 5.77 4.80 39.13
CA LYS A 148 4.84 4.91 40.30
C LYS A 148 4.90 3.70 41.23
N GLY A 149 5.34 2.53 40.77
CA GLY A 149 5.48 1.31 41.60
C GLY A 149 6.79 1.22 42.41
N GLY A 150 7.77 2.07 42.13
CA GLY A 150 9.06 2.12 42.84
C GLY A 150 9.17 3.14 44.00
N ARG A 151 8.04 3.72 44.41
CA ARG A 151 7.97 4.69 45.50
C ARG A 151 7.04 4.19 46.65
N LYS A 152 7.25 2.96 47.09
CA LYS A 152 6.69 2.46 48.34
C LYS A 152 7.82 1.84 49.14
#